data_89ccfb90de1ea5b4ff76ab084229ebab
#
_entry.id   89ccfb90de1ea5b4ff76ab084229ebab
#
_cell.length_a   1.000
_cell.length_b   1.000
_cell.length_c   1.000
_cell.angle_alpha   90.00
_cell.angle_beta   90.00
_cell.angle_gamma   90.00
#
_symmetry.space_group_name_H-M   'P 1'
#
loop_
_entity.id
_entity.type
_entity.pdbx_description
1 polymer ?
#
loop_
_entity_poly.entity_id
_entity_poly.type
_entity_poly.pdbx_seq_one_letter_code
_entity_poly.pdbx_strand_id
1 'polypeptide(L)'
;MASFLEDITPFYGTGERNGKGQTLEEFLEEYDPYRYKNPCCTTDTVVFSYKDEQALKEGRLKVLLVKRGNHPSIGCWALPGGFVNLRENLEDTARRELQEETGVSGLPVEQFACYGDYQRDPRARIITSAYLSIVKESDVSVEAGDDAADAAWFEIEMEPETVYEEDGWEKTEYHLTIQNQDQKMNAVVQKKELTGLVKEKYYVVKEGGGIAVDHEAILAQAYELLKGRL
;
A
#
# COMPACT_ATOMS: atom_id res chain seq x y z
N MET A 1 16.39 -13.94 -25.95
CA MET A 1 16.81 -12.97 -24.87
C MET A 1 17.46 -13.76 -23.77
N ALA A 2 18.56 -13.33 -23.19
CA ALA A 2 19.10 -14.03 -22.02
C ALA A 2 18.06 -14.08 -20.90
N SER A 3 18.10 -15.10 -20.04
CA SER A 3 17.25 -15.21 -18.87
C SER A 3 17.27 -13.91 -18.04
N PHE A 4 16.17 -13.56 -17.39
CA PHE A 4 16.09 -12.48 -16.41
C PHE A 4 17.01 -12.72 -15.20
N LEU A 5 17.16 -14.01 -14.81
CA LEU A 5 18.02 -14.46 -13.72
C LEU A 5 19.37 -14.95 -14.28
N GLU A 6 20.44 -14.74 -13.51
CA GLU A 6 21.77 -15.25 -13.84
C GLU A 6 21.86 -16.76 -13.60
N ASP A 7 21.25 -17.26 -12.54
CA ASP A 7 21.17 -18.70 -12.22
C ASP A 7 19.75 -19.21 -12.46
N ILE A 8 19.61 -20.08 -13.46
CA ILE A 8 18.35 -20.77 -13.79
C ILE A 8 18.32 -22.23 -13.31
N THR A 9 19.36 -22.68 -12.61
CA THR A 9 19.48 -24.08 -12.13
C THR A 9 18.26 -24.56 -11.34
N PRO A 10 17.66 -23.75 -10.40
CA PRO A 10 16.48 -24.16 -9.66
C PRO A 10 15.22 -24.39 -10.50
N PHE A 11 15.22 -23.99 -11.77
CA PHE A 11 14.04 -24.01 -12.65
C PHE A 11 14.07 -25.14 -13.69
N TYR A 12 15.07 -26.00 -13.70
CA TYR A 12 15.14 -27.14 -14.65
C TYR A 12 14.03 -28.18 -14.47
N GLY A 13 13.39 -28.23 -13.29
CA GLY A 13 12.38 -29.22 -12.99
C GLY A 13 12.92 -30.65 -13.12
N THR A 14 12.25 -31.51 -13.92
CA THR A 14 12.69 -32.87 -14.24
C THR A 14 13.73 -32.95 -15.35
N GLY A 15 14.07 -31.83 -15.98
CA GLY A 15 14.97 -31.78 -17.14
C GLY A 15 14.35 -32.23 -18.46
N GLU A 16 13.04 -32.49 -18.49
CA GLU A 16 12.33 -32.91 -19.70
C GLU A 16 12.16 -31.73 -20.68
N ARG A 17 12.07 -32.09 -21.97
CA ARG A 17 11.72 -31.11 -23.00
C ARG A 17 10.22 -30.83 -22.98
N ASN A 18 9.84 -29.58 -23.26
CA ASN A 18 8.43 -29.21 -23.33
C ASN A 18 7.71 -29.77 -24.57
N GLY A 19 6.41 -29.56 -24.72
CA GLY A 19 5.60 -30.06 -25.83
C GLY A 19 6.04 -29.57 -27.24
N LYS A 20 6.95 -28.61 -27.35
CA LYS A 20 7.60 -28.18 -28.59
C LYS A 20 9.00 -28.75 -28.77
N GLY A 21 9.45 -29.60 -27.85
CA GLY A 21 10.77 -30.22 -27.87
C GLY A 21 11.90 -29.32 -27.35
N GLN A 22 11.60 -28.21 -26.70
CA GLN A 22 12.57 -27.22 -26.21
C GLN A 22 13.08 -27.58 -24.81
N THR A 23 14.38 -27.30 -24.55
CA THR A 23 14.94 -27.23 -23.21
C THR A 23 14.49 -25.95 -22.51
N LEU A 24 14.82 -25.75 -21.22
CA LEU A 24 14.56 -24.52 -20.50
C LEU A 24 15.28 -23.33 -21.15
N GLU A 25 16.55 -23.49 -21.53
CA GLU A 25 17.35 -22.44 -22.18
C GLU A 25 16.73 -22.04 -23.51
N GLU A 26 16.43 -23.02 -24.38
CA GLU A 26 15.82 -22.78 -25.69
C GLU A 26 14.47 -22.07 -25.55
N PHE A 27 13.67 -22.44 -24.52
CA PHE A 27 12.41 -21.75 -24.20
C PHE A 27 12.64 -20.29 -23.76
N LEU A 28 13.60 -20.04 -22.86
CA LEU A 28 13.89 -18.69 -22.35
C LEU A 28 14.47 -17.77 -23.43
N GLU A 29 15.26 -18.30 -24.36
CA GLU A 29 15.76 -17.52 -25.50
C GLU A 29 14.65 -17.03 -26.43
N GLU A 30 13.61 -17.84 -26.64
CA GLU A 30 12.47 -17.51 -27.49
C GLU A 30 11.38 -16.74 -26.75
N TYR A 31 11.39 -16.71 -25.40
CA TYR A 31 10.34 -16.08 -24.61
C TYR A 31 10.39 -14.56 -24.73
N ASP A 32 9.26 -13.96 -25.16
CA ASP A 32 9.06 -12.52 -25.18
C ASP A 32 8.26 -12.09 -23.93
N PRO A 33 8.91 -11.47 -22.93
CA PRO A 33 8.23 -11.00 -21.73
C PRO A 33 7.29 -9.83 -21.98
N TYR A 34 7.41 -9.15 -23.13
CA TYR A 34 6.59 -8.01 -23.53
C TYR A 34 5.45 -8.35 -24.48
N ARG A 35 5.27 -9.63 -24.79
CA ARG A 35 4.15 -10.11 -25.62
C ARG A 35 2.79 -9.65 -25.09
N TYR A 36 2.64 -9.57 -23.77
CA TYR A 36 1.49 -9.03 -23.10
C TYR A 36 1.90 -7.75 -22.36
N LYS A 37 0.99 -6.76 -22.33
CA LYS A 37 1.21 -5.55 -21.53
C LYS A 37 1.23 -5.93 -20.05
N ASN A 38 2.33 -5.65 -19.39
CA ASN A 38 2.48 -5.92 -17.97
C ASN A 38 1.92 -4.75 -17.14
N PRO A 39 1.21 -5.01 -16.03
CA PRO A 39 0.92 -3.98 -15.06
C PRO A 39 2.20 -3.46 -14.43
N CYS A 40 2.20 -2.18 -14.04
CA CYS A 40 3.23 -1.64 -13.16
C CYS A 40 2.93 -2.05 -11.72
N CYS A 41 3.97 -2.32 -10.94
CA CYS A 41 3.84 -2.60 -9.51
C CYS A 41 4.36 -1.40 -8.71
N THR A 42 3.65 -1.08 -7.63
CA THR A 42 4.03 -0.07 -6.62
C THR A 42 3.94 -0.65 -5.23
N THR A 43 4.48 0.05 -4.26
CA THR A 43 4.23 -0.18 -2.83
C THR A 43 3.70 1.10 -2.21
N ASP A 44 2.76 0.98 -1.28
CA ASP A 44 2.26 2.07 -0.44
C ASP A 44 2.39 1.65 1.02
N THR A 45 3.03 2.47 1.86
CA THR A 45 3.34 2.11 3.25
C THR A 45 2.56 2.98 4.22
N VAL A 46 1.69 2.37 5.04
CA VAL A 46 1.04 3.02 6.17
C VAL A 46 1.98 2.95 7.36
N VAL A 47 2.50 4.09 7.79
CA VAL A 47 3.31 4.19 8.98
C VAL A 47 2.51 4.89 10.06
N PHE A 48 2.17 4.15 11.12
CA PHE A 48 1.59 4.73 12.31
C PHE A 48 2.66 5.10 13.34
N SER A 49 2.39 6.14 14.11
CA SER A 49 3.18 6.44 15.29
C SER A 49 2.30 6.59 16.53
N TYR A 50 2.92 6.38 17.69
CA TYR A 50 2.31 6.58 18.99
C TYR A 50 3.26 7.33 19.93
N LYS A 51 2.70 8.15 20.81
CA LYS A 51 3.47 8.98 21.74
C LYS A 51 4.10 8.16 22.86
N ASP A 52 3.31 7.30 23.49
CA ASP A 52 3.67 6.47 24.65
C ASP A 52 2.77 5.24 24.72
N GLU A 53 3.10 4.31 25.64
CA GLU A 53 2.36 3.05 25.83
C GLU A 53 0.87 3.24 26.17
N GLN A 54 0.53 4.35 26.84
CA GLN A 54 -0.86 4.66 27.14
C GLN A 54 -1.61 5.09 25.89
N ALA A 55 -1.01 5.94 25.07
CA ALA A 55 -1.57 6.34 23.78
C ALA A 55 -1.76 5.15 22.84
N LEU A 56 -0.79 4.22 22.82
CA LEU A 56 -0.87 2.98 22.03
C LEU A 56 -2.06 2.12 22.49
N LYS A 57 -2.20 1.84 23.79
CA LYS A 57 -3.31 1.06 24.35
C LYS A 57 -4.68 1.69 24.09
N GLU A 58 -4.75 3.02 24.08
CA GLU A 58 -5.98 3.75 23.76
C GLU A 58 -6.22 3.85 22.25
N GLY A 59 -5.25 3.41 21.44
CA GLY A 59 -5.28 3.51 19.97
C GLY A 59 -5.24 4.95 19.47
N ARG A 60 -4.62 5.86 20.24
CA ARG A 60 -4.33 7.23 19.81
C ARG A 60 -3.06 7.22 18.96
N LEU A 61 -3.26 7.25 17.66
CA LEU A 61 -2.24 7.08 16.64
C LEU A 61 -2.13 8.34 15.77
N LYS A 62 -0.96 8.50 15.17
CA LYS A 62 -0.77 9.38 14.03
C LYS A 62 -0.36 8.55 12.82
N VAL A 63 -0.64 9.05 11.63
CA VAL A 63 -0.19 8.50 10.36
C VAL A 63 0.78 9.45 9.69
N LEU A 64 1.83 8.90 9.07
CA LEU A 64 2.77 9.64 8.25
C LEU A 64 2.22 9.76 6.84
N LEU A 65 2.14 10.98 6.34
CA LEU A 65 1.74 11.27 4.95
C LEU A 65 2.79 12.16 4.28
N VAL A 66 2.88 12.03 2.97
CA VAL A 66 3.70 12.86 2.09
C VAL A 66 2.80 13.70 1.19
N LYS A 67 3.20 14.92 0.90
CA LYS A 67 2.45 15.80 0.00
C LYS A 67 2.93 15.64 -1.43
N ARG A 68 2.02 15.34 -2.33
CA ARG A 68 2.35 15.11 -3.72
C ARG A 68 2.76 16.41 -4.43
N GLY A 69 3.98 16.42 -4.96
CA GLY A 69 4.51 17.53 -5.78
C GLY A 69 4.15 17.43 -7.25
N ASN A 70 3.61 16.27 -7.72
CA ASN A 70 3.34 16.01 -9.13
C ASN A 70 2.01 15.26 -9.36
N HIS A 71 1.57 15.20 -10.63
CA HIS A 71 0.39 14.43 -11.05
C HIS A 71 0.60 12.92 -11.00
N PRO A 72 -0.50 12.15 -10.80
CA PRO A 72 -1.86 12.58 -10.47
C PRO A 72 -2.01 13.09 -9.05
N SER A 73 -3.12 13.75 -8.74
CA SER A 73 -3.47 14.26 -7.38
C SER A 73 -2.43 15.23 -6.80
N ILE A 74 -1.88 16.13 -7.63
CA ILE A 74 -0.95 17.16 -7.19
C ILE A 74 -1.54 18.00 -6.03
N GLY A 75 -0.75 18.21 -4.97
CA GLY A 75 -1.14 18.96 -3.78
C GLY A 75 -1.95 18.16 -2.76
N CYS A 76 -2.44 16.95 -3.10
CA CYS A 76 -3.03 16.03 -2.13
C CYS A 76 -1.95 15.36 -1.27
N TRP A 77 -2.36 14.88 -0.10
CA TRP A 77 -1.55 14.00 0.73
C TRP A 77 -1.63 12.55 0.24
N ALA A 78 -0.63 11.76 0.51
CA ALA A 78 -0.55 10.36 0.08
C ALA A 78 0.21 9.53 1.13
N LEU A 79 0.05 8.23 1.09
CA LEU A 79 0.95 7.30 1.77
C LEU A 79 2.33 7.35 1.09
N PRO A 80 3.43 7.25 1.84
CA PRO A 80 4.76 7.06 1.25
C PRO A 80 4.78 5.80 0.38
N GLY A 81 5.35 5.93 -0.82
CA GLY A 81 5.40 4.80 -1.74
C GLY A 81 5.67 5.16 -3.19
N GLY A 82 6.08 4.15 -3.96
CA GLY A 82 6.46 4.35 -5.35
C GLY A 82 6.62 3.06 -6.14
N PHE A 83 7.26 3.18 -7.29
CA PHE A 83 7.40 2.07 -8.23
C PHE A 83 8.48 1.08 -7.80
N VAL A 84 8.15 -0.20 -7.99
CA VAL A 84 9.08 -1.31 -7.79
C VAL A 84 10.14 -1.30 -8.90
N ASN A 85 11.41 -1.27 -8.52
CA ASN A 85 12.50 -1.42 -9.45
C ASN A 85 12.60 -2.87 -9.96
N LEU A 86 13.04 -3.05 -11.20
CA LEU A 86 13.01 -4.35 -11.89
C LEU A 86 13.71 -5.51 -11.14
N ARG A 87 14.71 -5.20 -10.31
CA ARG A 87 15.49 -6.18 -9.53
C ARG A 87 15.43 -5.92 -8.03
N GLU A 88 14.30 -5.42 -7.55
CA GLU A 88 14.04 -5.09 -6.15
C GLU A 88 12.87 -5.92 -5.62
N ASN A 89 12.97 -6.41 -4.39
CA ASN A 89 11.84 -7.06 -3.74
C ASN A 89 10.84 -6.02 -3.23
N LEU A 90 9.59 -6.41 -3.07
CA LEU A 90 8.51 -5.48 -2.69
C LEU A 90 8.77 -4.81 -1.34
N GLU A 91 9.24 -5.56 -0.34
CA GLU A 91 9.57 -5.03 0.98
C GLU A 91 10.78 -4.09 0.97
N ASP A 92 11.73 -4.30 0.04
CA ASP A 92 12.89 -3.42 -0.13
C ASP A 92 12.46 -2.11 -0.78
N THR A 93 11.56 -2.18 -1.79
CA THR A 93 10.91 -0.99 -2.37
C THR A 93 10.17 -0.20 -1.30
N ALA A 94 9.34 -0.85 -0.46
CA ALA A 94 8.60 -0.17 0.59
C ALA A 94 9.52 0.58 1.57
N ARG A 95 10.65 -0.02 1.96
CA ARG A 95 11.65 0.64 2.83
C ARG A 95 12.40 1.76 2.13
N ARG A 96 12.78 1.56 0.87
CA ARG A 96 13.49 2.59 0.08
C ARG A 96 12.62 3.82 -0.13
N GLU A 97 11.40 3.67 -0.62
CA GLU A 97 10.45 4.77 -0.85
C GLU A 97 10.15 5.52 0.47
N LEU A 98 9.92 4.78 1.56
CA LEU A 98 9.73 5.40 2.87
C LEU A 98 10.93 6.27 3.27
N GLN A 99 12.14 5.77 3.08
CA GLN A 99 13.36 6.52 3.40
C GLN A 99 13.57 7.71 2.46
N GLU A 100 13.38 7.54 1.15
CA GLU A 100 13.57 8.58 0.13
C GLU A 100 12.59 9.74 0.32
N GLU A 101 11.32 9.45 0.62
CA GLU A 101 10.28 10.46 0.75
C GLU A 101 10.17 11.11 2.14
N THR A 102 10.61 10.43 3.20
CA THR A 102 10.36 10.87 4.59
C THR A 102 11.58 10.90 5.49
N GLY A 103 12.73 10.40 5.05
CA GLY A 103 13.92 10.20 5.89
C GLY A 103 13.81 9.03 6.88
N VAL A 104 12.65 8.42 7.04
CA VAL A 104 12.41 7.34 8.00
C VAL A 104 12.96 6.02 7.48
N SER A 105 13.79 5.34 8.27
CA SER A 105 14.42 4.08 7.88
C SER A 105 14.50 3.08 9.05
N GLY A 106 14.83 1.82 8.72
CA GLY A 106 15.08 0.77 9.72
C GLY A 106 13.82 0.20 10.36
N LEU A 107 12.62 0.58 9.92
CA LEU A 107 11.37 0.05 10.45
C LEU A 107 11.05 -1.32 9.85
N PRO A 108 10.45 -2.24 10.64
CA PRO A 108 9.82 -3.43 10.09
C PRO A 108 8.61 -3.03 9.25
N VAL A 109 8.42 -3.70 8.12
CA VAL A 109 7.24 -3.52 7.26
C VAL A 109 6.52 -4.85 7.09
N GLU A 110 5.22 -4.86 7.27
CA GLU A 110 4.35 -6.04 7.10
C GLU A 110 3.42 -5.82 5.92
N GLN A 111 3.50 -6.68 4.91
CA GLN A 111 2.53 -6.66 3.82
C GLN A 111 1.18 -7.13 4.32
N PHE A 112 0.13 -6.32 4.16
CA PHE A 112 -1.20 -6.68 4.66
C PHE A 112 -2.28 -6.76 3.58
N ALA A 113 -2.07 -6.15 2.42
CA ALA A 113 -3.05 -6.14 1.33
C ALA A 113 -2.39 -5.92 -0.04
N CYS A 114 -3.20 -6.13 -1.09
CA CYS A 114 -2.87 -5.77 -2.45
C CYS A 114 -4.09 -5.07 -3.07
N TYR A 115 -3.89 -3.88 -3.64
CA TYR A 115 -4.94 -3.09 -4.28
C TYR A 115 -4.73 -3.10 -5.79
N GLY A 116 -5.68 -3.68 -6.50
CA GLY A 116 -5.57 -3.94 -7.92
C GLY A 116 -6.81 -3.56 -8.72
N ASP A 117 -7.65 -2.60 -8.27
CA ASP A 117 -8.73 -2.09 -9.10
C ASP A 117 -8.14 -1.48 -10.38
N TYR A 118 -8.77 -1.78 -11.54
CA TYR A 118 -8.22 -1.33 -12.82
C TYR A 118 -8.39 0.18 -13.04
N GLN A 119 -9.24 0.83 -12.26
CA GLN A 119 -9.53 2.26 -12.33
C GLN A 119 -8.77 3.08 -11.28
N ARG A 120 -7.94 2.42 -10.43
CA ARG A 120 -7.27 3.11 -9.33
C ARG A 120 -6.24 4.17 -9.75
N ASP A 121 -5.68 4.08 -10.94
CA ASP A 121 -4.66 5.02 -11.43
C ASP A 121 -4.87 5.36 -12.92
N PRO A 122 -4.93 6.65 -13.28
CA PRO A 122 -5.19 7.07 -14.66
C PRO A 122 -4.00 6.88 -15.61
N ARG A 123 -2.78 6.66 -15.08
CA ARG A 123 -1.55 6.58 -15.90
C ARG A 123 -1.39 5.25 -16.60
N ALA A 124 -1.72 4.15 -15.92
CA ALA A 124 -1.55 2.79 -16.41
C ALA A 124 -2.31 1.78 -15.55
N ARG A 125 -2.24 0.49 -15.92
CA ARG A 125 -2.62 -0.60 -15.04
C ARG A 125 -1.59 -0.70 -13.90
N ILE A 126 -1.91 -0.17 -12.73
CA ILE A 126 -1.05 -0.17 -11.56
C ILE A 126 -1.65 -1.06 -10.47
N ILE A 127 -0.82 -1.91 -9.89
CA ILE A 127 -1.15 -2.76 -8.74
C ILE A 127 -0.23 -2.36 -7.62
N THR A 128 -0.76 -2.05 -6.45
CA THR A 128 0.06 -1.73 -5.29
C THR A 128 -0.01 -2.81 -4.22
N SER A 129 1.14 -3.11 -3.61
CA SER A 129 1.26 -3.88 -2.38
C SER A 129 1.29 -2.93 -1.20
N ALA A 130 0.32 -3.07 -0.29
CA ALA A 130 0.18 -2.22 0.88
C ALA A 130 0.93 -2.80 2.08
N TYR A 131 1.73 -1.97 2.73
CA TYR A 131 2.55 -2.30 3.88
C TYR A 131 2.13 -1.51 5.12
N LEU A 132 2.27 -2.13 6.29
CA LEU A 132 2.02 -1.54 7.60
C LEU A 132 3.32 -1.49 8.39
N SER A 133 3.54 -0.38 9.06
CA SER A 133 4.59 -0.19 10.05
C SER A 133 4.07 0.62 11.23
N ILE A 134 4.71 0.48 12.39
CA ILE A 134 4.41 1.27 13.58
C ILE A 134 5.70 1.62 14.32
N VAL A 135 5.75 2.85 14.87
CA VAL A 135 6.93 3.36 15.56
C VAL A 135 6.55 4.30 16.70
N LYS A 136 7.39 4.39 17.72
CA LYS A 136 7.23 5.42 18.74
C LYS A 136 7.71 6.77 18.22
N GLU A 137 6.93 7.84 18.44
CA GLU A 137 7.26 9.19 17.93
C GLU A 137 8.68 9.68 18.28
N SER A 138 9.18 9.27 19.46
CA SER A 138 10.53 9.65 19.93
C SER A 138 11.68 8.99 19.15
N ASP A 139 11.38 7.94 18.38
CA ASP A 139 12.41 7.08 17.77
C ASP A 139 12.65 7.43 16.29
N VAL A 140 11.89 8.38 15.75
CA VAL A 140 12.00 8.83 14.36
C VAL A 140 11.95 10.35 14.24
N SER A 141 12.67 10.86 13.25
CA SER A 141 12.54 12.23 12.74
C SER A 141 12.07 12.17 11.29
N VAL A 142 11.14 13.03 10.92
CA VAL A 142 10.60 13.09 9.56
C VAL A 142 11.12 14.34 8.88
N GLU A 143 11.64 14.16 7.68
CA GLU A 143 12.09 15.23 6.79
C GLU A 143 11.61 14.89 5.38
N ALA A 144 10.97 15.87 4.70
CA ALA A 144 10.55 15.68 3.32
C ALA A 144 11.75 15.42 2.40
N GLY A 145 11.67 14.37 1.61
CA GLY A 145 12.71 14.00 0.64
C GLY A 145 12.47 14.59 -0.76
N ASP A 146 13.30 14.22 -1.70
CA ASP A 146 13.45 14.86 -3.02
C ASP A 146 12.15 15.01 -3.84
N ASP A 147 11.26 14.02 -3.83
CA ASP A 147 10.02 14.01 -4.63
C ASP A 147 8.78 14.42 -3.83
N ALA A 148 8.88 14.53 -2.52
CA ALA A 148 7.80 14.97 -1.64
C ALA A 148 7.87 16.49 -1.44
N ALA A 149 6.78 17.20 -1.72
CA ALA A 149 6.70 18.63 -1.44
C ALA A 149 6.67 18.93 0.06
N ASP A 150 6.26 17.96 0.88
CA ASP A 150 6.18 18.00 2.34
C ASP A 150 5.99 16.58 2.90
N ALA A 151 6.36 16.35 4.16
CA ALA A 151 6.08 15.13 4.90
C ALA A 151 5.67 15.46 6.33
N ALA A 152 4.56 14.93 6.82
CA ALA A 152 4.02 15.29 8.12
C ALA A 152 3.24 14.18 8.80
N TRP A 153 3.19 14.25 10.13
CA TRP A 153 2.34 13.41 10.98
C TRP A 153 0.96 14.03 11.13
N PHE A 154 -0.07 13.17 11.01
CA PHE A 154 -1.47 13.53 11.20
C PHE A 154 -2.10 12.62 12.26
N GLU A 155 -2.83 13.19 13.19
CA GLU A 155 -3.73 12.42 14.06
C GLU A 155 -4.80 11.76 13.20
N ILE A 156 -5.13 10.51 13.52
CA ILE A 156 -6.14 9.73 12.80
C ILE A 156 -7.21 9.22 13.76
N GLU A 157 -8.45 9.44 13.37
CA GLU A 157 -9.63 8.86 14.01
C GLU A 157 -10.50 8.20 12.94
N MET A 158 -11.03 7.01 13.25
CA MET A 158 -11.94 6.28 12.36
C MET A 158 -13.08 5.73 13.18
N GLU A 159 -14.27 6.21 12.91
CA GLU A 159 -15.50 5.83 13.62
C GLU A 159 -16.50 5.20 12.66
N PRO A 160 -17.15 4.07 13.04
CA PRO A 160 -18.24 3.52 12.25
C PRO A 160 -19.46 4.45 12.35
N GLU A 161 -20.01 4.84 11.21
CA GLU A 161 -21.20 5.69 11.13
C GLU A 161 -22.45 4.84 10.87
N THR A 162 -22.37 3.92 9.91
CA THR A 162 -23.51 3.10 9.48
C THR A 162 -23.06 1.67 9.23
N VAL A 163 -23.85 0.70 9.73
CA VAL A 163 -23.69 -0.73 9.46
C VAL A 163 -24.99 -1.27 8.89
N TYR A 164 -24.94 -1.92 7.73
CA TYR A 164 -26.11 -2.48 7.08
C TYR A 164 -25.75 -3.68 6.18
N GLU A 165 -26.75 -4.50 5.85
CA GLU A 165 -26.61 -5.60 4.92
C GLU A 165 -27.24 -5.24 3.58
N GLU A 166 -26.54 -5.51 2.49
CA GLU A 166 -27.03 -5.35 1.12
C GLU A 166 -26.39 -6.39 0.20
N ASP A 167 -27.21 -7.08 -0.59
CA ASP A 167 -26.78 -8.10 -1.54
C ASP A 167 -25.93 -9.22 -0.94
N GLY A 168 -26.16 -9.58 0.33
CA GLY A 168 -25.44 -10.60 1.08
C GLY A 168 -24.08 -10.13 1.63
N TRP A 169 -23.77 -8.86 1.52
CA TRP A 169 -22.60 -8.23 2.11
C TRP A 169 -22.97 -7.43 3.35
N GLU A 170 -22.17 -7.60 4.41
CA GLU A 170 -22.14 -6.63 5.50
C GLU A 170 -21.32 -5.42 5.05
N LYS A 171 -21.93 -4.25 5.12
CA LYS A 171 -21.31 -2.97 4.73
C LYS A 171 -21.22 -2.08 5.96
N THR A 172 -20.02 -1.59 6.23
CA THR A 172 -19.76 -0.59 7.28
C THR A 172 -19.22 0.66 6.63
N GLU A 173 -19.85 1.79 6.87
CA GLU A 173 -19.32 3.09 6.49
C GLU A 173 -18.58 3.70 7.66
N TYR A 174 -17.32 4.06 7.44
CA TYR A 174 -16.45 4.70 8.41
C TYR A 174 -16.26 6.16 8.06
N HIS A 175 -16.43 7.01 9.04
CA HIS A 175 -15.98 8.39 8.97
C HIS A 175 -14.52 8.46 9.40
N LEU A 176 -13.66 8.90 8.49
CA LEU A 176 -12.22 9.03 8.70
C LEU A 176 -11.87 10.49 8.87
N THR A 177 -11.29 10.84 10.00
CA THR A 177 -10.75 12.18 10.28
C THR A 177 -9.23 12.09 10.38
N ILE A 178 -8.55 12.92 9.61
CA ILE A 178 -7.09 12.99 9.54
C ILE A 178 -6.70 14.44 9.69
N GLN A 179 -5.99 14.81 10.76
CA GLN A 179 -5.74 16.21 11.07
C GLN A 179 -4.37 16.46 11.71
N ASN A 180 -3.87 17.66 11.51
CA ASN A 180 -2.75 18.22 12.24
C ASN A 180 -3.06 19.68 12.62
N GLN A 181 -2.05 20.45 13.04
CA GLN A 181 -2.25 21.86 13.44
C GLN A 181 -2.70 22.75 12.28
N ASP A 182 -2.34 22.41 11.04
CA ASP A 182 -2.52 23.28 9.87
C ASP A 182 -3.76 22.91 9.05
N GLN A 183 -4.20 21.66 9.12
CA GLN A 183 -5.29 21.18 8.25
C GLN A 183 -6.04 19.99 8.83
N LYS A 184 -7.29 19.86 8.38
CA LYS A 184 -8.18 18.74 8.69
C LYS A 184 -8.76 18.21 7.39
N MET A 185 -8.68 16.89 7.21
CA MET A 185 -9.23 16.14 6.10
C MET A 185 -10.26 15.15 6.65
N ASN A 186 -11.40 15.00 5.95
CA ASN A 186 -12.42 14.02 6.29
C ASN A 186 -12.72 13.19 5.05
N ALA A 187 -12.92 11.90 5.24
CA ALA A 187 -13.30 10.98 4.16
C ALA A 187 -14.35 9.98 4.67
N VAL A 188 -15.10 9.41 3.75
CA VAL A 188 -16.00 8.28 4.04
C VAL A 188 -15.46 7.06 3.30
N VAL A 189 -15.11 6.02 4.06
CA VAL A 189 -14.62 4.74 3.54
C VAL A 189 -15.64 3.66 3.85
N GLN A 190 -16.09 2.93 2.83
CA GLN A 190 -16.96 1.77 3.00
C GLN A 190 -16.13 0.49 3.02
N LYS A 191 -16.26 -0.26 4.10
CA LYS A 191 -15.87 -1.67 4.17
C LYS A 191 -17.04 -2.53 3.67
N LYS A 192 -16.74 -3.51 2.82
CA LYS A 192 -17.65 -4.59 2.42
C LYS A 192 -17.03 -5.90 2.87
N GLU A 193 -17.78 -6.68 3.61
CA GLU A 193 -17.29 -7.97 4.12
C GLU A 193 -18.33 -9.07 3.85
N LEU A 194 -17.84 -10.17 3.26
CA LEU A 194 -18.59 -11.41 3.14
C LEU A 194 -18.02 -12.41 4.15
N THR A 195 -18.87 -12.86 5.08
CA THR A 195 -18.47 -13.80 6.14
C THR A 195 -18.77 -15.24 5.73
N GLY A 196 -17.79 -16.14 5.91
CA GLY A 196 -17.91 -17.55 5.57
C GLY A 196 -16.60 -18.29 5.80
N LEU A 197 -16.46 -19.48 5.21
CA LEU A 197 -15.20 -20.23 5.22
C LEU A 197 -14.11 -19.47 4.42
N VAL A 198 -14.51 -18.80 3.34
CA VAL A 198 -13.68 -17.84 2.62
C VAL A 198 -14.24 -16.45 2.94
N LYS A 199 -13.35 -15.58 3.40
CA LYS A 199 -13.71 -14.19 3.73
C LYS A 199 -13.28 -13.30 2.60
N GLU A 200 -14.23 -12.56 2.05
CA GLU A 200 -13.93 -11.47 1.11
C GLU A 200 -14.09 -10.15 1.84
N LYS A 201 -13.12 -9.26 1.70
CA LYS A 201 -13.13 -7.96 2.34
C LYS A 201 -12.57 -6.90 1.38
N TYR A 202 -13.32 -5.81 1.22
CA TYR A 202 -12.94 -4.68 0.37
C TYR A 202 -13.15 -3.37 1.10
N TYR A 203 -12.24 -2.42 0.87
CA TYR A 203 -12.36 -1.04 1.33
C TYR A 203 -12.43 -0.14 0.11
N VAL A 204 -13.41 0.75 0.08
CA VAL A 204 -13.68 1.64 -1.07
C VAL A 204 -13.92 3.04 -0.55
N VAL A 205 -13.25 4.02 -1.13
CA VAL A 205 -13.50 5.43 -0.84
C VAL A 205 -14.86 5.82 -1.45
N LYS A 206 -15.77 6.30 -0.61
CA LYS A 206 -17.08 6.84 -1.03
C LYS A 206 -17.00 8.34 -1.23
N GLU A 207 -16.36 9.02 -0.29
CA GLU A 207 -16.11 10.45 -0.33
C GLU A 207 -14.67 10.70 0.08
N GLY A 208 -13.87 11.27 -0.82
CA GLY A 208 -12.46 11.58 -0.57
C GLY A 208 -12.29 12.91 0.14
N GLY A 209 -11.23 13.01 0.96
CA GLY A 209 -10.98 14.14 1.84
C GLY A 209 -9.68 14.92 1.62
N GLY A 210 -8.98 14.70 0.51
CA GLY A 210 -7.71 15.38 0.23
C GLY A 210 -6.49 14.46 0.28
N ILE A 211 -6.73 13.16 0.43
CA ILE A 211 -5.73 12.11 0.23
C ILE A 211 -5.86 11.55 -1.19
N ALA A 212 -4.76 11.16 -1.77
CA ALA A 212 -4.69 10.79 -3.17
C ALA A 212 -5.29 9.41 -3.45
N VAL A 213 -6.02 9.31 -4.55
CA VAL A 213 -6.51 8.07 -5.17
C VAL A 213 -7.36 7.22 -4.20
N ASP A 214 -6.91 6.02 -3.86
CA ASP A 214 -7.55 5.06 -2.96
C ASP A 214 -6.82 4.92 -1.61
N HIS A 215 -5.91 5.83 -1.30
CA HIS A 215 -5.09 5.75 -0.09
C HIS A 215 -5.90 5.85 1.21
N GLU A 216 -7.06 6.54 1.23
CA GLU A 216 -7.97 6.51 2.38
C GLU A 216 -8.49 5.08 2.65
N ALA A 217 -8.73 4.28 1.60
CA ALA A 217 -9.17 2.90 1.75
C ALA A 217 -8.04 2.00 2.29
N ILE A 218 -6.81 2.18 1.80
CA ILE A 218 -5.63 1.48 2.31
C ILE A 218 -5.40 1.82 3.80
N LEU A 219 -5.49 3.11 4.13
CA LEU A 219 -5.32 3.62 5.50
C LEU A 219 -6.39 3.07 6.45
N ALA A 220 -7.66 3.06 6.04
CA ALA A 220 -8.77 2.53 6.83
C ALA A 220 -8.57 1.03 7.13
N GLN A 221 -8.15 0.24 6.13
CA GLN A 221 -7.86 -1.18 6.31
C GLN A 221 -6.69 -1.40 7.28
N ALA A 222 -5.61 -0.63 7.15
CA ALA A 222 -4.45 -0.72 8.04
C ALA A 222 -4.81 -0.33 9.48
N TYR A 223 -5.63 0.72 9.66
CA TYR A 223 -6.09 1.17 10.95
C TYR A 223 -6.95 0.12 11.66
N GLU A 224 -7.94 -0.46 10.95
CA GLU A 224 -8.77 -1.54 11.50
C GLU A 224 -7.91 -2.76 11.88
N LEU A 225 -6.97 -3.14 11.01
CA LEU A 225 -6.05 -4.24 11.27
C LEU A 225 -5.22 -4.01 12.54
N LEU A 226 -4.64 -2.83 12.70
CA LEU A 226 -3.81 -2.50 13.86
C LEU A 226 -4.65 -2.40 15.13
N LYS A 227 -5.81 -1.74 15.08
CA LYS A 227 -6.75 -1.65 16.22
C LYS A 227 -7.21 -3.01 16.72
N GLY A 228 -7.36 -3.99 15.84
CA GLY A 228 -7.70 -5.36 16.20
C GLY A 228 -6.58 -6.13 16.91
N ARG A 229 -5.36 -5.56 16.99
CA ARG A 229 -4.17 -6.15 17.64
C ARG A 229 -3.82 -5.47 18.98
N LEU A 230 -4.39 -4.28 19.25
CA LEU A 230 -4.19 -3.50 20.47
C LEU A 230 -5.19 -3.88 21.56
#